data_d13714582f7b65df54fc343cb0fd9d63
#
_entry.id   d13714582f7b65df54fc343cb0fd9d63
#
_cell.length_a   1.000
_cell.length_b   1.000
_cell.length_c   1.000
_cell.angle_alpha   90.00
_cell.angle_beta   90.00
_cell.angle_gamma   90.00
#
_symmetry.space_group_name_H-M   'P 1'
#
loop_
_entity.id
_entity.type
_entity.pdbx_description
1 polymer ?
#
loop_
_entity_poly.entity_id
_entity_poly.type
_entity_poly.pdbx_seq_one_letter_code
_entity_poly.pdbx_strand_id
1 'polypeptide(L)'
;MKQFERYEEYLKQSELSKQTRQVYLREAEKFVRYLNGKEITKDRTMLYREKLREEDLSPATINLYVIAVNRYLRYLECGQASIKTLKVQKKRSVENVISRKEYQELLNYAKSSGRKKYYYIMRTLALTGIRVSELQ
;
A
#
# COMPACT_ATOMS: atom_id res chain seq x y z
N MET A 1 -0.92 24.69 4.63
CA MET A 1 -1.67 23.98 5.69
C MET A 1 -3.15 23.82 5.34
N LYS A 2 -3.93 24.88 5.18
CA LYS A 2 -5.39 24.81 4.87
C LYS A 2 -5.78 23.94 3.64
N GLN A 3 -4.92 23.79 2.63
CA GLN A 3 -5.22 23.00 1.43
C GLN A 3 -5.28 21.49 1.72
N PHE A 4 -4.38 20.96 2.54
CA PHE A 4 -4.35 19.55 2.91
C PHE A 4 -5.45 19.18 3.91
N GLU A 5 -5.86 20.10 4.79
CA GLU A 5 -7.02 19.91 5.68
C GLU A 5 -8.32 19.72 4.85
N ARG A 6 -8.53 20.53 3.80
CA ARG A 6 -9.66 20.38 2.89
C ARG A 6 -9.58 19.08 2.07
N TYR A 7 -8.38 18.69 1.64
CA TYR A 7 -8.20 17.43 0.94
C TYR A 7 -8.43 16.23 1.86
N GLU A 8 -8.01 16.29 3.11
CA GLU A 8 -8.31 15.26 4.10
C GLU A 8 -9.82 15.10 4.32
N GLU A 9 -10.55 16.21 4.40
CA GLU A 9 -12.01 16.18 4.52
C GLU A 9 -12.67 15.54 3.29
N TYR A 10 -12.23 15.91 2.10
CA TYR A 10 -12.67 15.26 0.86
C TYR A 10 -12.39 13.73 0.88
N LEU A 11 -11.25 13.30 1.38
CA LEU A 11 -10.93 11.88 1.50
C LEU A 11 -11.81 11.17 2.55
N LYS A 12 -12.21 11.85 3.64
CA LYS A 12 -13.14 11.29 4.63
C LYS A 12 -14.52 11.02 4.00
N GLN A 13 -15.02 11.95 3.19
CA GLN A 13 -16.30 11.80 2.47
C GLN A 13 -16.27 10.69 1.40
N SER A 14 -15.08 10.23 0.99
CA SER A 14 -14.92 9.20 -0.05
C SER A 14 -15.00 7.75 0.46
N GLU A 15 -15.49 7.51 1.68
CA GLU A 15 -15.66 6.18 2.31
C GLU A 15 -14.39 5.30 2.33
N LEU A 16 -13.22 5.91 2.25
CA LEU A 16 -11.94 5.20 2.27
C LEU A 16 -11.55 4.81 3.71
N SER A 17 -10.87 3.68 3.86
CA SER A 17 -10.31 3.28 5.15
C SER A 17 -9.34 4.34 5.69
N LYS A 18 -9.21 4.43 7.02
CA LYS A 18 -8.27 5.36 7.68
C LYS A 18 -6.85 5.23 7.13
N GLN A 19 -6.38 4.00 6.94
CA GLN A 19 -5.04 3.71 6.41
C GLN A 19 -4.87 4.21 4.97
N THR A 20 -5.85 3.98 4.10
CA THR A 20 -5.83 4.47 2.72
C THR A 20 -5.79 5.99 2.66
N ARG A 21 -6.59 6.68 3.49
CA ARG A 21 -6.59 8.14 3.58
C ARG A 21 -5.24 8.70 3.99
N GLN A 22 -4.60 8.10 5.00
CA GLN A 22 -3.28 8.51 5.46
C GLN A 22 -2.22 8.37 4.36
N VAL A 23 -2.25 7.26 3.60
CA VAL A 23 -1.35 7.08 2.45
C VAL A 23 -1.60 8.15 1.40
N TYR A 24 -2.85 8.39 1.04
CA TYR A 24 -3.19 9.36 -0.01
C TYR A 24 -2.80 10.79 0.37
N LEU A 25 -3.03 11.19 1.62
CA LEU A 25 -2.63 12.49 2.12
C LEU A 25 -1.11 12.65 2.09
N ARG A 26 -0.38 11.70 2.65
CA ARG A 26 1.09 11.70 2.68
C ARG A 26 1.72 11.79 1.27
N GLU A 27 1.20 11.02 0.32
CA GLU A 27 1.76 11.01 -1.03
C GLU A 27 1.38 12.28 -1.81
N ALA A 28 0.22 12.88 -1.56
CA ALA A 28 -0.13 14.20 -2.07
C ALA A 28 0.82 15.29 -1.56
N GLU A 29 1.15 15.28 -0.26
CA GLU A 29 2.12 16.19 0.34
C GLU A 29 3.53 16.04 -0.25
N LYS A 30 3.98 14.80 -0.48
CA LYS A 30 5.27 14.53 -1.12
C LYS A 30 5.31 15.06 -2.55
N PHE A 31 4.22 14.85 -3.30
CA PHE A 31 4.11 15.34 -4.67
C PHE A 31 4.16 16.88 -4.72
N VAL A 32 3.43 17.57 -3.84
CA VAL A 32 3.45 19.04 -3.78
C VAL A 32 4.84 19.57 -3.40
N ARG A 33 5.52 18.92 -2.45
CA ARG A 33 6.93 19.25 -2.13
C ARG A 33 7.87 19.04 -3.32
N TYR A 34 7.67 17.96 -4.09
CA TYR A 34 8.43 17.73 -5.32
C TYR A 34 8.21 18.83 -6.35
N LEU A 35 6.98 19.29 -6.53
CA LEU A 35 6.67 20.40 -7.45
C LEU A 35 7.35 21.71 -7.05
N ASN A 36 7.59 21.93 -5.76
CA ASN A 36 8.27 23.12 -5.24
C ASN A 36 7.74 24.43 -5.86
N GLY A 37 6.43 24.60 -5.86
CA GLY A 37 5.75 25.78 -6.42
C GLY A 37 5.63 25.81 -7.95
N LYS A 38 6.13 24.80 -8.65
CA LYS A 38 5.99 24.69 -10.12
C LYS A 38 4.56 24.27 -10.48
N GLU A 39 4.13 24.70 -11.66
CA GLU A 39 2.83 24.35 -12.22
C GLU A 39 2.63 22.82 -12.38
N ILE A 40 1.42 22.37 -12.17
CA ILE A 40 1.04 20.96 -12.35
C ILE A 40 0.85 20.68 -13.85
N THR A 41 1.74 19.89 -14.42
CA THR A 41 1.65 19.42 -15.79
C THR A 41 1.79 17.89 -15.85
N LYS A 42 1.30 17.31 -16.95
CA LYS A 42 1.42 15.85 -17.16
C LYS A 42 2.88 15.40 -17.19
N ASP A 43 3.76 16.18 -17.81
CA ASP A 43 5.19 15.87 -17.91
C ASP A 43 5.85 15.84 -16.52
N ARG A 44 5.53 16.80 -15.66
CA ARG A 44 6.04 16.81 -14.28
C ARG A 44 5.51 15.65 -13.45
N THR A 45 4.25 15.26 -13.67
CA THR A 45 3.70 14.07 -12.99
C THR A 45 4.37 12.79 -13.49
N MET A 46 4.71 12.70 -14.79
CA MET A 46 5.50 11.60 -15.33
C MET A 46 6.92 11.57 -14.75
N LEU A 47 7.60 12.70 -14.68
CA LEU A 47 8.93 12.81 -14.05
C LEU A 47 8.89 12.42 -12.57
N TYR A 48 7.83 12.77 -11.86
CA TYR A 48 7.65 12.31 -10.46
C TYR A 48 7.56 10.80 -10.37
N ARG A 49 6.83 10.12 -11.26
CA ARG A 49 6.80 8.65 -11.31
C ARG A 49 8.18 8.07 -11.61
N GLU A 50 8.95 8.65 -12.55
CA GLU A 50 10.31 8.18 -12.84
C GLU A 50 11.22 8.34 -11.60
N LYS A 51 11.12 9.46 -10.88
CA LYS A 51 11.79 9.64 -9.60
C LYS A 51 11.43 8.52 -8.59
N LEU A 52 10.15 8.14 -8.48
CA LEU A 52 9.73 7.04 -7.62
C LEU A 52 10.32 5.69 -8.05
N ARG A 53 10.65 5.52 -9.34
CA ARG A 53 11.32 4.30 -9.85
C ARG A 53 12.81 4.25 -9.51
N GLU A 54 13.43 5.39 -9.30
CA GLU A 54 14.82 5.48 -8.84
C GLU A 54 14.95 5.17 -7.34
N GLU A 55 13.85 5.28 -6.59
CA GLU A 55 13.76 4.79 -5.22
C GLU A 55 13.61 3.26 -5.24
N ASP A 56 14.23 2.54 -4.32
CA ASP A 56 14.16 1.06 -4.23
C ASP A 56 12.77 0.56 -3.78
N LEU A 57 11.75 0.93 -4.57
CA LEU A 57 10.34 0.63 -4.31
C LEU A 57 9.82 -0.46 -5.26
N SER A 58 8.96 -1.33 -4.73
CA SER A 58 8.28 -2.30 -5.59
C SER A 58 7.34 -1.61 -6.59
N PRO A 59 7.15 -2.17 -7.80
CA PRO A 59 6.21 -1.62 -8.79
C PRO A 59 4.78 -1.47 -8.24
N ALA A 60 4.36 -2.35 -7.33
CA ALA A 60 3.06 -2.26 -6.67
C ALA A 60 2.96 -1.03 -5.77
N THR A 61 4.04 -0.73 -5.03
CA THR A 61 4.14 0.46 -4.17
C THR A 61 4.13 1.75 -5.00
N ILE A 62 4.90 1.79 -6.10
CA ILE A 62 4.90 2.92 -7.04
C ILE A 62 3.49 3.16 -7.58
N ASN A 63 2.79 2.09 -7.97
CA ASN A 63 1.42 2.20 -8.46
C ASN A 63 0.46 2.75 -7.42
N LEU A 64 0.59 2.35 -6.17
CA LEU A 64 -0.20 2.90 -5.06
C LEU A 64 0.03 4.43 -4.94
N TYR A 65 1.27 4.87 -5.03
CA TYR A 65 1.62 6.30 -4.93
C TYR A 65 1.11 7.09 -6.14
N VAL A 66 1.23 6.54 -7.34
CA VAL A 66 0.64 7.12 -8.56
C VAL A 66 -0.88 7.26 -8.45
N ILE A 67 -1.57 6.24 -7.90
CA ILE A 67 -3.01 6.31 -7.66
C ILE A 67 -3.36 7.42 -6.67
N ALA A 68 -2.59 7.55 -5.59
CA ALA A 68 -2.77 8.61 -4.59
C ALA A 68 -2.61 10.01 -5.21
N VAL A 69 -1.54 10.22 -6.00
CA VAL A 69 -1.28 11.47 -6.71
C VAL A 69 -2.39 11.76 -7.72
N ASN A 70 -2.80 10.80 -8.53
CA ASN A 70 -3.90 10.97 -9.49
C ASN A 70 -5.23 11.34 -8.79
N ARG A 71 -5.47 10.82 -7.58
CA ARG A 71 -6.64 11.19 -6.78
C ARG A 71 -6.55 12.65 -6.35
N TYR A 72 -5.39 13.10 -5.92
CA TYR A 72 -5.16 14.50 -5.56
C TYR A 72 -5.29 15.44 -6.75
N LEU A 73 -4.75 15.06 -7.92
CA LEU A 73 -4.89 15.82 -9.16
C LEU A 73 -6.37 16.00 -9.56
N ARG A 74 -7.19 14.96 -9.40
CA ARG A 74 -8.63 15.06 -9.64
C ARG A 74 -9.33 16.00 -8.66
N TYR A 75 -8.94 15.95 -7.40
CA TYR A 75 -9.46 16.88 -6.39
C TYR A 75 -9.13 18.35 -6.72
N LEU A 76 -7.97 18.62 -7.33
CA LEU A 76 -7.55 19.95 -7.79
C LEU A 76 -8.11 20.33 -9.18
N GLU A 77 -9.01 19.52 -9.75
CA GLU A 77 -9.51 19.69 -11.13
C GLU A 77 -8.41 19.63 -12.21
N CYS A 78 -7.24 19.11 -11.86
CA CYS A 78 -6.08 18.91 -12.74
C CYS A 78 -6.01 17.48 -13.30
N GLY A 79 -7.14 16.81 -13.51
CA GLY A 79 -7.24 15.42 -13.95
C GLY A 79 -6.50 15.11 -15.27
N GLN A 80 -6.34 16.09 -16.16
CA GLN A 80 -5.56 16.00 -17.40
C GLN A 80 -4.07 15.70 -17.15
N ALA A 81 -3.54 16.05 -15.98
CA ALA A 81 -2.16 15.75 -15.57
C ALA A 81 -2.00 14.33 -14.99
N SER A 82 -3.08 13.55 -14.88
CA SER A 82 -3.03 12.17 -14.38
C SER A 82 -2.25 11.26 -15.32
N ILE A 83 -1.55 10.29 -14.74
CA ILE A 83 -0.69 9.34 -15.45
C ILE A 83 -1.11 7.89 -15.20
N LYS A 84 -0.75 7.01 -16.12
CA LYS A 84 -1.01 5.57 -15.99
C LYS A 84 -0.05 4.94 -14.97
N THR A 85 -0.56 3.93 -14.29
CA THR A 85 0.24 3.03 -13.44
C THR A 85 1.19 2.18 -14.27
N LEU A 86 2.23 1.63 -13.65
CA LEU A 86 3.13 0.67 -14.27
C LEU A 86 2.40 -0.66 -14.50
N LYS A 87 2.71 -1.32 -15.62
CA LYS A 87 2.26 -2.70 -15.84
C LYS A 87 3.02 -3.62 -14.89
N VAL A 88 2.31 -4.29 -14.01
CA VAL A 88 2.89 -5.27 -13.07
C VAL A 88 2.57 -6.66 -13.60
N GLN A 89 3.59 -7.44 -13.92
CA GLN A 89 3.41 -8.87 -14.16
C GLN A 89 3.15 -9.54 -12.81
N LYS A 90 1.97 -10.13 -12.64
CA LYS A 90 1.70 -10.97 -11.48
C LYS A 90 2.54 -12.24 -11.61
N LYS A 91 3.56 -12.41 -10.75
CA LYS A 91 4.20 -13.71 -10.60
C LYS A 91 3.14 -14.73 -10.19
N ARG A 92 3.03 -15.81 -10.96
CA ARG A 92 2.08 -16.90 -10.67
C ARG A 92 2.55 -17.82 -9.54
N SER A 93 3.83 -17.76 -9.19
CA SER A 93 4.41 -18.52 -8.07
C SER A 93 4.26 -17.73 -6.77
N VAL A 94 3.73 -18.38 -5.75
CA VAL A 94 3.74 -17.85 -4.39
C VAL A 94 5.11 -18.20 -3.81
N GLU A 95 6.01 -17.21 -3.77
CA GLU A 95 7.31 -17.34 -3.10
C GLU A 95 7.09 -17.20 -1.58
N ASN A 96 7.92 -17.86 -0.79
CA ASN A 96 7.88 -17.83 0.69
C ASN A 96 6.62 -18.50 1.32
N VAL A 97 6.16 -19.58 0.74
CA VAL A 97 5.17 -20.46 1.39
C VAL A 97 5.91 -21.56 2.14
N ILE A 98 5.63 -21.70 3.41
CA ILE A 98 6.15 -22.82 4.21
C ILE A 98 5.63 -24.14 3.66
N SER A 99 6.52 -25.14 3.57
CA SER A 99 6.14 -26.49 3.21
C SER A 99 5.32 -27.14 4.32
N ARG A 100 4.61 -28.24 3.98
CA ARG A 100 3.89 -29.04 4.98
C ARG A 100 4.82 -29.56 6.10
N LYS A 101 6.07 -29.88 5.76
CA LYS A 101 7.07 -30.36 6.70
C LYS A 101 7.46 -29.27 7.69
N GLU A 102 7.83 -28.08 7.19
CA GLU A 102 8.17 -26.92 8.03
C GLU A 102 6.99 -26.51 8.95
N TYR A 103 5.76 -26.52 8.42
CA TYR A 103 4.58 -26.26 9.23
C TYR A 103 4.44 -27.24 10.38
N GLN A 104 4.64 -28.55 10.11
CA GLN A 104 4.56 -29.58 11.14
C GLN A 104 5.65 -29.43 12.20
N GLU A 105 6.87 -29.09 11.78
CA GLU A 105 8.00 -28.82 12.68
C GLU A 105 7.71 -27.62 13.60
N LEU A 106 7.13 -26.53 13.06
CA LEU A 106 6.71 -25.37 13.85
C LEU A 106 5.64 -25.72 14.88
N LEU A 107 4.64 -26.54 14.51
CA LEU A 107 3.61 -27.00 15.43
C LEU A 107 4.20 -27.83 16.56
N ASN A 108 5.09 -28.75 16.24
CA ASN A 108 5.74 -29.63 17.23
C ASN A 108 6.61 -28.80 18.19
N TYR A 109 7.36 -27.83 17.66
CA TYR A 109 8.13 -26.91 18.48
C TYR A 109 7.26 -26.08 19.43
N ALA A 110 6.17 -25.50 18.94
CA ALA A 110 5.26 -24.72 19.76
C ALA A 110 4.61 -25.57 20.87
N LYS A 111 4.31 -26.83 20.58
CA LYS A 111 3.77 -27.80 21.55
C LYS A 111 4.79 -28.19 22.61
N SER A 112 6.02 -28.54 22.22
CA SER A 112 7.08 -29.01 23.13
C SER A 112 7.63 -27.89 24.00
N SER A 113 7.70 -26.64 23.48
CA SER A 113 8.18 -25.46 24.21
C SER A 113 7.12 -24.84 25.13
N GLY A 114 5.95 -25.47 25.32
CA GLY A 114 4.88 -24.94 26.15
C GLY A 114 4.14 -23.71 25.58
N ARG A 115 4.44 -23.32 24.37
CA ARG A 115 3.86 -22.14 23.72
C ARG A 115 2.47 -22.44 23.11
N LYS A 116 1.54 -22.92 23.91
CA LYS A 116 0.20 -23.36 23.49
C LYS A 116 -0.57 -22.31 22.69
N LYS A 117 -0.46 -21.03 23.05
CA LYS A 117 -1.12 -19.93 22.33
C LYS A 117 -0.72 -19.91 20.85
N TYR A 118 0.59 -19.98 20.55
CA TYR A 118 1.09 -19.98 19.17
C TYR A 118 0.68 -21.25 18.42
N TYR A 119 0.66 -22.40 19.08
CA TYR A 119 0.16 -23.64 18.49
C TYR A 119 -1.28 -23.50 17.99
N TYR A 120 -2.19 -22.96 18.81
CA TYR A 120 -3.57 -22.77 18.41
C TYR A 120 -3.73 -21.70 17.34
N ILE A 121 -3.00 -20.58 17.42
CA ILE A 121 -3.01 -19.52 16.38
C ILE A 121 -2.61 -20.11 15.03
N MET A 122 -1.48 -20.81 14.95
CA MET A 122 -0.99 -21.41 13.70
C MET A 122 -1.99 -22.42 13.12
N ARG A 123 -2.61 -23.24 13.96
CA ARG A 123 -3.66 -24.17 13.53
C ARG A 123 -4.89 -23.45 13.01
N THR A 124 -5.36 -22.44 13.71
CA THR A 124 -6.54 -21.66 13.29
C THR A 124 -6.28 -21.02 11.93
N LEU A 125 -5.14 -20.34 11.76
CA LEU A 125 -4.78 -19.71 10.48
C LEU A 125 -4.71 -20.73 9.33
N ALA A 126 -4.07 -21.88 9.55
CA ALA A 126 -3.92 -22.92 8.53
C ALA A 126 -5.25 -23.62 8.16
N LEU A 127 -6.15 -23.79 9.10
CA LEU A 127 -7.43 -24.47 8.88
C LEU A 127 -8.50 -23.55 8.29
N THR A 128 -8.48 -22.26 8.64
CA THR A 128 -9.53 -21.31 8.26
C THR A 128 -9.13 -20.39 7.11
N GLY A 129 -7.81 -20.21 6.87
CA GLY A 129 -7.30 -19.27 5.86
C GLY A 129 -7.55 -17.79 6.20
N ILE A 130 -8.00 -17.49 7.44
CA ILE A 130 -8.17 -16.09 7.87
C ILE A 130 -6.84 -15.37 7.99
N ARG A 131 -6.85 -14.04 7.82
CA ARG A 131 -5.63 -13.23 7.98
C ARG A 131 -5.30 -13.04 9.45
N VAL A 132 -3.99 -12.86 9.77
CA VAL A 132 -3.55 -12.58 11.14
C VAL A 132 -4.26 -11.38 11.75
N SER A 133 -4.56 -10.35 10.96
CA SER A 133 -5.31 -9.16 11.38
C SER A 133 -6.79 -9.40 11.72
N GLU A 134 -7.33 -10.57 11.35
CA GLU A 134 -8.72 -10.98 11.62
C GLU A 134 -8.81 -11.87 12.86
N LEU A 135 -7.67 -12.25 13.45
CA LEU A 135 -7.57 -12.90 14.75
C LEU A 135 -7.71 -11.83 15.86
N GLN A 136 -8.91 -11.64 16.37
CA GLN A 136 -9.18 -10.82 17.56
C GLN A 136 -9.51 -11.70 18.76
#